data_9250de6d5ece2240d6380dba3800297c
#
_entry.id   9250de6d5ece2240d6380dba3800297c
#
_cell.length_a   1.000
_cell.length_b   1.000
_cell.length_c   1.000
_cell.angle_alpha   90.00
_cell.angle_beta   90.00
_cell.angle_gamma   90.00
#
_symmetry.space_group_name_H-M   'P 1'
#
loop_
_entity.id
_entity.type
_entity.pdbx_description
1 polymer ?
#
loop_
_entity_poly.entity_id
_entity_poly.type
_entity_poly.pdbx_seq_one_letter_code
_entity_poly.pdbx_strand_id
1 'polypeptide(L)'
;MASARTHAMPYDAATEQPQPGDREAINSINSLMRGILQTTWRDYGHSVRSVHAKSHGLLEGELQVLDGLPETLAQGIFSRAATYPVILRISTNPGDILDDNVSSPRGLAMKIIGVEGKRLHGSEHDATQDFILVTGPAFVAPNAAKFNKSLKLLAATTDTGQLWKKAFSAGLRGMTRALNSVGVQGGSLKALGGQPMTHPLGETFYSQTPFRYGRHVAKFCVSPVTAALQDLKDKPVAVSGKPNGLRGAVIAYFSEHGAEWELRVQLRTNPGTMPIEDASVPWPEDESPYVAVARLTVAPQPAWSEARARQVDDGLSFSPWHGIEDHQPLGSINRARKDAYTMSANFRAQHNRCPIHEPREAPGLSDAPACPFGTTPGREGRRPHTPDARPGIIGQPFNAGARKVTSGLVGGLAAGVLVSALMLGLQARSGEASDLVKLKRRAVSNIGGADRHDDADPLPGEEFLAHGGHLALSGVSGALYGALAPADASPLVAGSIFGGAFYMLAYGVAGPALRVSPPLWRDSAASIAQHGVIHLLFGIITAAVAKRAARHL
;
A
#
# COMPACT_ATOMS: atom_id res chain seq x y z
N MET A 1 -40.25 -4.31 7.03
CA MET A 1 -38.91 -4.93 6.96
C MET A 1 -38.39 -5.06 8.37
N ALA A 2 -38.26 -6.28 8.90
CA ALA A 2 -37.83 -6.53 10.26
C ALA A 2 -36.36 -6.09 10.40
N SER A 3 -36.11 -5.08 11.25
CA SER A 3 -34.76 -4.71 11.70
C SER A 3 -34.18 -5.94 12.40
N ALA A 4 -33.29 -6.64 11.75
CA ALA A 4 -32.43 -7.59 12.42
C ALA A 4 -31.68 -6.80 13.48
N ARG A 5 -32.01 -7.00 14.76
CA ARG A 5 -31.25 -6.42 15.89
C ARG A 5 -29.84 -7.01 15.81
N THR A 6 -28.93 -6.29 15.19
CA THR A 6 -27.52 -6.64 15.14
C THR A 6 -27.03 -6.66 16.60
N HIS A 7 -26.77 -7.84 17.13
CA HIS A 7 -26.38 -8.00 18.54
C HIS A 7 -24.90 -7.66 18.65
N ALA A 8 -24.60 -6.38 18.84
CA ALA A 8 -23.23 -5.89 19.01
C ALA A 8 -22.59 -6.56 20.22
N MET A 9 -21.43 -7.15 20.02
CA MET A 9 -20.69 -7.79 21.11
C MET A 9 -20.12 -6.74 22.07
N PRO A 10 -20.21 -6.98 23.40
CA PRO A 10 -19.57 -6.11 24.36
C PRO A 10 -18.04 -6.16 24.23
N TYR A 11 -17.40 -5.04 24.53
CA TYR A 11 -15.95 -4.99 24.72
C TYR A 11 -15.59 -5.59 26.09
N ASP A 12 -14.61 -6.47 26.09
CA ASP A 12 -13.94 -6.99 27.27
C ASP A 12 -12.43 -6.89 27.05
N ALA A 13 -11.68 -6.48 28.06
CA ALA A 13 -10.23 -6.41 28.02
C ALA A 13 -9.57 -7.75 27.65
N ALA A 14 -10.19 -8.88 28.02
CA ALA A 14 -9.75 -10.23 27.63
C ALA A 14 -9.93 -10.54 26.14
N THR A 15 -10.61 -9.66 25.38
CA THR A 15 -10.79 -9.81 23.94
C THR A 15 -9.48 -9.58 23.16
N GLU A 16 -8.55 -8.80 23.71
CA GLU A 16 -7.20 -8.68 23.18
C GLU A 16 -6.31 -9.82 23.74
N GLN A 17 -5.69 -10.55 22.82
CA GLN A 17 -4.82 -11.67 23.16
C GLN A 17 -3.43 -11.47 22.53
N PRO A 18 -2.53 -10.68 23.16
CA PRO A 18 -1.18 -10.51 22.67
C PRO A 18 -0.49 -11.86 22.47
N GLN A 19 0.10 -12.05 21.28
CA GLN A 19 0.75 -13.31 20.93
C GLN A 19 2.21 -13.33 21.42
N PRO A 20 2.76 -14.52 21.75
CA PRO A 20 4.18 -14.67 21.99
C PRO A 20 5.00 -14.13 20.80
N GLY A 21 6.03 -13.31 21.07
CA GLY A 21 6.86 -12.68 20.04
C GLY A 21 6.32 -11.36 19.46
N ASP A 22 5.14 -10.87 19.90
CA ASP A 22 4.61 -9.57 19.45
C ASP A 22 5.60 -8.43 19.76
N ARG A 23 6.19 -8.41 20.95
CA ARG A 23 7.15 -7.36 21.36
C ARG A 23 8.41 -7.35 20.51
N GLU A 24 8.98 -8.51 20.23
CA GLU A 24 10.15 -8.67 19.37
C GLU A 24 9.84 -8.22 17.92
N ALA A 25 8.66 -8.57 17.42
CA ALA A 25 8.19 -8.14 16.11
C ALA A 25 8.01 -6.61 16.04
N ILE A 26 7.42 -6.01 17.07
CA ILE A 26 7.24 -4.54 17.19
C ILE A 26 8.60 -3.84 17.22
N ASN A 27 9.54 -4.31 18.02
CA ASN A 27 10.89 -3.73 18.07
C ASN A 27 11.61 -3.82 16.72
N SER A 28 11.47 -4.95 16.01
CA SER A 28 12.04 -5.14 14.68
C SER A 28 11.39 -4.19 13.64
N ILE A 29 10.05 -4.03 13.67
CA ILE A 29 9.32 -3.07 12.82
C ILE A 29 9.83 -1.65 13.06
N ASN A 30 9.97 -1.23 14.31
CA ASN A 30 10.46 0.10 14.67
C ASN A 30 11.88 0.34 14.15
N SER A 31 12.75 -0.65 14.26
CA SER A 31 14.14 -0.58 13.73
C SER A 31 14.16 -0.42 12.21
N LEU A 32 13.33 -1.19 11.48
CA LEU A 32 13.21 -1.09 10.03
C LEU A 32 12.64 0.27 9.58
N MET A 33 11.60 0.75 10.25
CA MET A 33 11.00 2.06 9.94
C MET A 33 11.97 3.20 10.25
N ARG A 34 12.76 3.10 11.31
CA ARG A 34 13.84 4.06 11.59
C ARG A 34 14.90 4.07 10.49
N GLY A 35 15.27 2.90 9.96
CA GLY A 35 16.16 2.78 8.79
C GLY A 35 15.62 3.51 7.56
N ILE A 36 14.31 3.35 7.26
CA ILE A 36 13.64 4.07 6.17
C ILE A 36 13.71 5.60 6.39
N LEU A 37 13.40 6.07 7.60
CA LEU A 37 13.51 7.50 7.94
C LEU A 37 14.92 8.05 7.75
N GLN A 38 15.94 7.32 8.20
CA GLN A 38 17.34 7.73 8.05
C GLN A 38 17.77 7.80 6.59
N THR A 39 17.34 6.83 5.76
CA THR A 39 17.64 6.80 4.33
C THR A 39 16.97 7.97 3.63
N THR A 40 15.66 8.16 3.80
CA THR A 40 14.93 9.26 3.16
C THR A 40 15.39 10.63 3.64
N TRP A 41 15.75 10.78 4.91
CA TRP A 41 16.35 12.03 5.42
C TRP A 41 17.69 12.34 4.76
N ARG A 42 18.57 11.34 4.58
CA ARG A 42 19.83 11.54 3.84
C ARG A 42 19.61 11.95 2.39
N ASP A 43 18.60 11.35 1.74
CA ASP A 43 18.30 11.60 0.33
C ASP A 43 17.69 12.98 0.10
N TYR A 44 16.81 13.44 1.00
CA TYR A 44 16.06 14.69 0.83
C TYR A 44 16.64 15.88 1.60
N GLY A 45 17.48 15.64 2.61
CA GLY A 45 17.90 16.68 3.56
C GLY A 45 16.74 17.20 4.43
N HIS A 46 15.59 16.52 4.38
CA HIS A 46 14.37 16.82 5.12
C HIS A 46 13.72 15.50 5.55
N SER A 47 13.25 15.42 6.78
CA SER A 47 12.66 14.21 7.32
C SER A 47 11.18 14.11 6.96
N VAL A 48 10.79 12.99 6.34
CA VAL A 48 9.41 12.69 6.00
C VAL A 48 8.85 11.58 6.90
N ARG A 49 7.58 11.20 6.76
CA ARG A 49 7.00 10.08 7.53
C ARG A 49 7.57 8.74 7.07
N SER A 50 7.74 7.79 8.00
CA SER A 50 8.22 6.42 7.70
C SER A 50 7.27 5.63 6.81
N VAL A 51 5.99 5.99 6.80
CA VAL A 51 4.94 5.51 5.90
C VAL A 51 4.03 6.69 5.54
N HIS A 52 3.33 6.60 4.42
CA HIS A 52 2.48 7.69 3.95
C HIS A 52 3.22 9.03 3.83
N ALA A 53 4.45 9.00 3.31
CA ALA A 53 5.33 10.18 3.25
C ALA A 53 4.74 11.29 2.36
N LYS A 54 4.21 10.94 1.19
CA LYS A 54 3.69 11.90 0.21
C LYS A 54 2.24 12.24 0.46
N SER A 55 1.93 13.52 0.75
CA SER A 55 0.58 14.06 0.84
C SER A 55 0.05 14.52 -0.52
N HIS A 56 -1.24 14.34 -0.75
CA HIS A 56 -1.98 14.77 -1.94
C HIS A 56 -3.06 15.80 -1.64
N GLY A 57 -3.57 15.82 -0.40
CA GLY A 57 -4.55 16.77 0.09
C GLY A 57 -4.35 17.01 1.58
N LEU A 58 -4.42 18.28 1.98
CA LEU A 58 -4.30 18.79 3.34
C LEU A 58 -5.46 19.74 3.54
N LEU A 59 -6.53 19.27 4.20
CA LEU A 59 -7.83 19.93 4.18
C LEU A 59 -8.31 20.20 5.59
N GLU A 60 -9.04 21.27 5.75
CA GLU A 60 -9.87 21.53 6.92
C GLU A 60 -11.32 21.22 6.61
N GLY A 61 -12.04 20.76 7.62
CA GLY A 61 -13.45 20.45 7.50
C GLY A 61 -14.12 20.35 8.86
N GLU A 62 -15.34 19.88 8.85
CA GLU A 62 -16.16 19.68 10.04
C GLU A 62 -16.72 18.27 10.06
N LEU A 63 -16.68 17.63 11.23
CA LEU A 63 -17.32 16.35 11.50
C LEU A 63 -18.57 16.61 12.35
N GLN A 64 -19.74 16.41 11.78
CA GLN A 64 -21.02 16.51 12.47
C GLN A 64 -21.49 15.10 12.86
N VAL A 65 -21.56 14.84 14.16
CA VAL A 65 -22.17 13.62 14.70
C VAL A 65 -23.67 13.65 14.44
N LEU A 66 -24.22 12.56 13.93
CA LEU A 66 -25.64 12.44 13.62
C LEU A 66 -26.47 12.45 14.91
N ASP A 67 -27.61 13.11 14.87
CA ASP A 67 -28.57 13.09 15.96
C ASP A 67 -29.42 11.80 15.98
N GLY A 68 -29.91 11.42 17.15
CA GLY A 68 -30.82 10.28 17.30
C GLY A 68 -30.17 8.92 17.02
N LEU A 69 -28.85 8.78 17.16
CA LEU A 69 -28.18 7.49 17.01
C LEU A 69 -28.73 6.48 18.03
N PRO A 70 -28.95 5.21 17.62
CA PRO A 70 -29.29 4.14 18.56
C PRO A 70 -28.18 3.99 19.62
N GLU A 71 -28.54 3.52 20.82
CA GLU A 71 -27.61 3.36 21.95
C GLU A 71 -26.32 2.58 21.58
N THR A 72 -26.44 1.56 20.74
CA THR A 72 -25.29 0.78 20.26
C THR A 72 -24.33 1.58 19.38
N LEU A 73 -24.79 2.64 18.73
CA LEU A 73 -24.01 3.54 17.88
C LEU A 73 -23.63 4.84 18.59
N ALA A 74 -24.41 5.28 19.60
CA ALA A 74 -24.15 6.46 20.40
C ALA A 74 -23.03 6.20 21.44
N GLN A 75 -21.78 6.02 21.00
CA GLN A 75 -20.65 5.64 21.86
C GLN A 75 -19.47 6.61 21.69
N GLY A 76 -18.69 6.83 22.76
CA GLY A 76 -17.51 7.70 22.74
C GLY A 76 -17.83 9.10 22.21
N ILE A 77 -17.08 9.60 21.22
CA ILE A 77 -17.30 10.91 20.60
C ILE A 77 -18.66 11.01 19.88
N PHE A 78 -19.31 9.87 19.59
CA PHE A 78 -20.62 9.80 18.91
C PHE A 78 -21.78 9.67 19.90
N SER A 79 -21.54 9.81 21.22
CA SER A 79 -22.57 9.65 22.27
C SER A 79 -23.62 10.74 22.27
N ARG A 80 -23.34 11.88 21.67
CA ARG A 80 -24.26 13.03 21.53
C ARG A 80 -24.02 13.75 20.21
N ALA A 81 -25.02 14.41 19.68
CA ALA A 81 -24.88 15.30 18.54
C ALA A 81 -23.88 16.42 18.88
N ALA A 82 -22.87 16.60 18.04
CA ALA A 82 -21.82 17.60 18.20
C ALA A 82 -21.16 17.86 16.85
N THR A 83 -20.54 19.02 16.70
CA THR A 83 -19.72 19.36 15.52
C THR A 83 -18.30 19.60 15.98
N TYR A 84 -17.35 18.97 15.31
CA TYR A 84 -15.92 19.06 15.59
C TYR A 84 -15.16 19.58 14.37
N PRO A 85 -14.23 20.52 14.53
CA PRO A 85 -13.29 20.82 13.47
C PRO A 85 -12.38 19.61 13.22
N VAL A 86 -12.04 19.40 11.94
CA VAL A 86 -11.17 18.29 11.53
C VAL A 86 -10.08 18.74 10.58
N ILE A 87 -8.92 18.08 10.66
CA ILE A 87 -7.86 18.15 9.65
C ILE A 87 -7.77 16.80 8.95
N LEU A 88 -7.80 16.82 7.62
CA LEU A 88 -7.68 15.65 6.77
C LEU A 88 -6.35 15.66 6.04
N ARG A 89 -5.73 14.49 5.98
CA ARG A 89 -4.50 14.27 5.20
C ARG A 89 -4.69 13.08 4.27
N ILE A 90 -4.77 13.34 2.96
CA ILE A 90 -4.80 12.32 1.91
C ILE A 90 -3.37 12.03 1.47
N SER A 91 -2.98 10.76 1.36
CA SER A 91 -1.58 10.36 1.12
C SER A 91 -1.47 9.03 0.40
N THR A 92 -0.25 8.67 -0.03
CA THR A 92 0.11 7.34 -0.53
C THR A 92 1.05 6.63 0.43
N ASN A 93 0.90 5.29 0.53
CA ASN A 93 1.48 4.43 1.58
C ASN A 93 3.02 4.45 1.71
N PRO A 94 3.87 4.52 0.66
CA PRO A 94 5.31 4.43 0.83
C PRO A 94 5.88 5.48 1.79
N GLY A 95 6.93 5.11 2.54
CA GLY A 95 7.75 6.01 3.35
C GLY A 95 8.75 6.83 2.53
N ASP A 96 8.57 6.89 1.24
CA ASP A 96 9.38 7.57 0.24
C ASP A 96 8.49 8.47 -0.64
N ILE A 97 9.03 9.59 -1.15
CA ILE A 97 8.31 10.50 -2.04
C ILE A 97 8.41 9.96 -3.47
N LEU A 98 7.47 9.09 -3.83
CA LEU A 98 7.47 8.46 -5.13
C LEU A 98 6.65 9.26 -6.15
N ASP A 99 6.98 9.06 -7.43
CA ASP A 99 6.16 9.50 -8.55
C ASP A 99 4.79 8.79 -8.53
N ASP A 100 3.71 9.50 -8.83
CA ASP A 100 2.35 8.96 -8.80
C ASP A 100 2.09 7.84 -9.82
N ASN A 101 3.02 7.60 -10.76
CA ASN A 101 2.99 6.38 -11.58
C ASN A 101 3.31 5.09 -10.78
N VAL A 102 3.91 5.21 -9.59
CA VAL A 102 4.09 4.09 -8.69
C VAL A 102 2.78 3.88 -7.93
N SER A 103 2.07 2.84 -8.32
CA SER A 103 0.78 2.51 -7.70
C SER A 103 0.99 2.00 -6.27
N SER A 104 0.23 2.57 -5.34
CA SER A 104 0.24 2.16 -3.94
C SER A 104 -1.12 2.44 -3.28
N PRO A 105 -1.47 1.77 -2.18
CA PRO A 105 -2.66 2.09 -1.40
C PRO A 105 -2.66 3.56 -0.98
N ARG A 106 -3.84 4.17 -0.97
CA ARG A 106 -4.04 5.54 -0.50
C ARG A 106 -4.50 5.54 0.94
N GLY A 107 -4.12 6.56 1.68
CA GLY A 107 -4.51 6.76 3.05
C GLY A 107 -5.25 8.07 3.26
N LEU A 108 -6.18 8.05 4.19
CA LEU A 108 -6.83 9.20 4.76
C LEU A 108 -6.55 9.20 6.27
N ALA A 109 -5.82 10.18 6.76
CA ALA A 109 -5.72 10.45 8.18
C ALA A 109 -6.66 11.60 8.53
N MET A 110 -7.47 11.41 9.57
CA MET A 110 -8.42 12.38 10.08
C MET A 110 -8.09 12.68 11.54
N LYS A 111 -7.88 13.94 11.86
CA LYS A 111 -7.67 14.46 13.22
C LYS A 111 -8.89 15.29 13.60
N ILE A 112 -9.66 14.82 14.58
CA ILE A 112 -10.83 15.50 15.16
C ILE A 112 -10.34 16.28 16.38
N ILE A 113 -10.69 17.56 16.47
CA ILE A 113 -10.14 18.49 17.44
C ILE A 113 -11.23 18.90 18.47
N GLY A 114 -10.83 19.15 19.71
CA GLY A 114 -11.74 19.53 20.80
C GLY A 114 -12.47 18.33 21.40
N VAL A 115 -11.90 17.13 21.32
CA VAL A 115 -12.50 15.91 21.85
C VAL A 115 -12.25 15.80 23.35
N GLU A 116 -13.36 15.69 24.10
CA GLU A 116 -13.37 15.44 25.54
C GLU A 116 -13.49 13.93 25.84
N GLY A 117 -13.04 13.52 27.03
CA GLY A 117 -13.15 12.15 27.51
C GLY A 117 -11.88 11.65 28.16
N LYS A 118 -11.94 10.44 28.76
CA LYS A 118 -10.78 9.80 29.37
C LYS A 118 -9.77 9.44 28.30
N ARG A 119 -8.54 9.97 28.44
CA ARG A 119 -7.51 9.88 27.39
C ARG A 119 -6.76 8.54 27.43
N LEU A 120 -6.31 8.12 26.24
CA LEU A 120 -5.37 7.01 26.10
C LEU A 120 -4.01 7.37 26.69
N HIS A 121 -3.30 6.36 27.21
CA HIS A 121 -1.95 6.54 27.72
C HIS A 121 -0.98 7.02 26.64
N GLY A 122 -0.32 8.15 26.93
CA GLY A 122 0.55 8.90 26.00
C GLY A 122 -0.16 10.00 25.22
N SER A 123 -1.44 10.25 25.50
CA SER A 123 -2.28 11.28 24.91
C SER A 123 -3.03 12.10 25.98
N GLU A 124 -2.53 12.06 27.23
CA GLU A 124 -3.23 12.61 28.41
C GLU A 124 -3.47 14.12 28.32
N HIS A 125 -2.60 14.83 27.60
CA HIS A 125 -2.66 16.29 27.45
C HIS A 125 -3.29 16.74 26.12
N ASP A 126 -3.67 15.80 25.25
CA ASP A 126 -4.24 16.08 23.94
C ASP A 126 -5.75 16.33 24.02
N ALA A 127 -6.27 17.04 23.04
CA ALA A 127 -7.71 17.25 22.84
C ALA A 127 -8.14 16.74 21.45
N THR A 128 -7.45 15.70 20.92
CA THR A 128 -7.70 15.19 19.57
C THR A 128 -8.09 13.72 19.59
N GLN A 129 -8.85 13.29 18.58
CA GLN A 129 -9.08 11.88 18.23
C GLN A 129 -8.67 11.67 16.78
N ASP A 130 -7.74 10.75 16.56
CA ASP A 130 -7.28 10.46 15.21
C ASP A 130 -7.86 9.13 14.70
N PHE A 131 -8.26 9.12 13.41
CA PHE A 131 -8.56 7.90 12.66
C PHE A 131 -7.63 7.80 11.46
N ILE A 132 -6.92 6.67 11.35
CA ILE A 132 -5.98 6.37 10.26
C ILE A 132 -6.58 5.29 9.39
N LEU A 133 -6.92 5.68 8.18
CA LEU A 133 -7.71 4.89 7.24
C LEU A 133 -6.93 4.68 5.93
N VAL A 134 -7.17 3.55 5.29
CA VAL A 134 -6.49 3.17 4.03
C VAL A 134 -7.51 2.53 3.09
N THR A 135 -7.28 2.61 1.79
CA THR A 135 -8.12 1.89 0.80
C THR A 135 -8.04 0.38 1.00
N GLY A 136 -9.22 -0.27 1.05
CA GLY A 136 -9.36 -1.70 1.30
C GLY A 136 -9.70 -2.05 2.76
N PRO A 137 -10.63 -3.01 2.96
CA PRO A 137 -11.23 -3.29 4.27
C PRO A 137 -10.36 -4.10 5.24
N ALA A 138 -9.25 -4.68 4.74
CA ALA A 138 -8.35 -5.53 5.52
C ALA A 138 -6.88 -5.10 5.38
N PHE A 139 -6.09 -5.36 6.40
CA PHE A 139 -4.66 -5.10 6.39
C PHE A 139 -3.90 -6.18 5.60
N VAL A 140 -2.72 -5.84 5.09
CA VAL A 140 -1.90 -6.73 4.25
C VAL A 140 -1.34 -7.95 4.99
N ALA A 141 -1.36 -7.96 6.30
CA ALA A 141 -0.84 -9.03 7.14
C ALA A 141 -1.72 -9.25 8.37
N PRO A 142 -1.86 -10.50 8.87
CA PRO A 142 -2.71 -10.81 10.01
C PRO A 142 -2.24 -10.13 11.31
N ASN A 143 -0.94 -10.07 11.57
CA ASN A 143 -0.38 -9.58 12.82
C ASN A 143 1.01 -8.94 12.61
N ALA A 144 1.58 -8.37 13.67
CA ALA A 144 2.89 -7.70 13.65
C ALA A 144 4.03 -8.64 13.21
N ALA A 145 4.02 -9.91 13.63
CA ALA A 145 5.07 -10.88 13.26
C ALA A 145 5.10 -11.16 11.75
N LYS A 146 3.93 -11.35 11.12
CA LYS A 146 3.83 -11.54 9.67
C LYS A 146 4.13 -10.23 8.91
N PHE A 147 3.64 -9.08 9.41
CA PHE A 147 3.95 -7.78 8.83
C PHE A 147 5.44 -7.47 8.86
N ASN A 148 6.15 -7.79 9.95
CA ASN A 148 7.60 -7.62 10.06
C ASN A 148 8.35 -8.37 8.95
N LYS A 149 7.93 -9.60 8.60
CA LYS A 149 8.52 -10.36 7.49
C LYS A 149 8.34 -9.63 6.15
N SER A 150 7.14 -9.13 5.88
CA SER A 150 6.85 -8.37 4.64
C SER A 150 7.61 -7.03 4.60
N LEU A 151 7.73 -6.34 5.73
CA LEU A 151 8.43 -5.07 5.84
C LEU A 151 9.95 -5.23 5.64
N LYS A 152 10.56 -6.33 6.11
CA LYS A 152 11.97 -6.63 5.82
C LYS A 152 12.25 -6.71 4.33
N LEU A 153 11.36 -7.38 3.58
CA LEU A 153 11.46 -7.46 2.13
C LEU A 153 11.31 -6.08 1.48
N LEU A 154 10.34 -5.28 1.93
CA LEU A 154 10.12 -3.93 1.42
C LEU A 154 11.30 -3.00 1.73
N ALA A 155 11.84 -3.05 2.94
CA ALA A 155 12.99 -2.25 3.35
C ALA A 155 14.23 -2.56 2.50
N ALA A 156 14.47 -3.83 2.17
CA ALA A 156 15.55 -4.24 1.27
C ALA A 156 15.41 -3.67 -0.15
N THR A 157 14.22 -3.24 -0.57
CA THR A 157 13.97 -2.64 -1.89
C THR A 157 13.91 -1.10 -1.86
N THR A 158 14.07 -0.48 -0.69
CA THR A 158 13.94 1.00 -0.54
C THR A 158 15.02 1.75 -1.31
N ASP A 159 16.22 1.20 -1.43
CA ASP A 159 17.35 1.79 -2.17
C ASP A 159 17.31 1.52 -3.68
N THR A 160 16.28 0.82 -4.19
CA THR A 160 16.17 0.56 -5.63
C THR A 160 15.64 1.80 -6.37
N GLY A 161 16.20 2.09 -7.55
CA GLY A 161 15.87 3.29 -8.33
C GLY A 161 14.37 3.41 -8.69
N GLN A 162 13.87 4.65 -8.77
CA GLN A 162 12.45 4.94 -9.08
C GLN A 162 11.95 4.31 -10.40
N LEU A 163 12.82 4.16 -11.40
CA LEU A 163 12.47 3.52 -12.68
C LEU A 163 12.08 2.06 -12.50
N TRP A 164 12.79 1.31 -11.65
CA TRP A 164 12.45 -0.06 -11.30
C TRP A 164 11.09 -0.14 -10.61
N LYS A 165 10.85 0.73 -9.61
CA LYS A 165 9.57 0.80 -8.89
C LYS A 165 8.40 1.10 -9.84
N LYS A 166 8.59 2.01 -10.82
CA LYS A 166 7.59 2.33 -11.86
C LYS A 166 7.30 1.14 -12.78
N ALA A 167 8.33 0.47 -13.27
CA ALA A 167 8.20 -0.68 -14.16
C ALA A 167 7.50 -1.86 -13.45
N PHE A 168 7.89 -2.14 -12.21
CA PHE A 168 7.27 -3.18 -11.38
C PHE A 168 5.79 -2.88 -11.11
N SER A 169 5.44 -1.66 -10.70
CA SER A 169 4.05 -1.24 -10.50
C SER A 169 3.23 -1.30 -11.79
N ALA A 170 3.81 -0.92 -12.94
CA ALA A 170 3.13 -1.03 -14.23
C ALA A 170 2.85 -2.49 -14.61
N GLY A 171 3.80 -3.39 -14.35
CA GLY A 171 3.62 -4.83 -14.53
C GLY A 171 2.50 -5.39 -13.67
N LEU A 172 2.50 -5.06 -12.37
CA LEU A 172 1.46 -5.50 -11.44
C LEU A 172 0.06 -4.97 -11.82
N ARG A 173 -0.05 -3.71 -12.27
CA ARG A 173 -1.34 -3.17 -12.79
C ARG A 173 -1.83 -3.91 -14.03
N GLY A 174 -0.92 -4.23 -14.95
CA GLY A 174 -1.23 -5.04 -16.13
C GLY A 174 -1.79 -6.40 -15.75
N MET A 175 -1.14 -7.07 -14.82
CA MET A 175 -1.56 -8.38 -14.30
C MET A 175 -2.91 -8.30 -13.57
N THR A 176 -3.12 -7.28 -12.73
CA THR A 176 -4.40 -7.07 -12.03
C THR A 176 -5.56 -6.86 -13.02
N ARG A 177 -5.33 -6.07 -14.11
CA ARG A 177 -6.35 -5.90 -15.16
C ARG A 177 -6.66 -7.20 -15.89
N ALA A 178 -5.64 -7.97 -16.25
CA ALA A 178 -5.80 -9.26 -16.91
C ALA A 178 -6.56 -10.26 -16.02
N LEU A 179 -6.26 -10.33 -14.72
CA LEU A 179 -6.96 -11.18 -13.77
C LEU A 179 -8.42 -10.75 -13.56
N ASN A 180 -8.67 -9.44 -13.43
CA ASN A 180 -10.03 -8.93 -13.31
C ASN A 180 -10.88 -9.20 -14.55
N SER A 181 -10.28 -9.20 -15.77
CA SER A 181 -10.99 -9.52 -17.02
C SER A 181 -11.42 -10.99 -17.11
N VAL A 182 -10.79 -11.88 -16.34
CA VAL A 182 -11.15 -13.31 -16.23
C VAL A 182 -11.87 -13.65 -14.92
N GLY A 183 -12.31 -12.63 -14.14
CA GLY A 183 -13.12 -12.81 -12.93
C GLY A 183 -12.33 -13.17 -11.66
N VAL A 184 -11.00 -13.15 -11.70
CA VAL A 184 -10.15 -13.46 -10.53
C VAL A 184 -9.83 -12.18 -9.75
N GLN A 185 -10.25 -12.10 -8.48
CA GLN A 185 -9.96 -10.95 -7.62
C GLN A 185 -8.54 -11.05 -7.02
N GLY A 186 -7.59 -10.29 -7.56
CA GLY A 186 -6.20 -10.25 -7.10
C GLY A 186 -5.95 -9.32 -5.90
N GLY A 187 -6.56 -9.57 -4.73
CA GLY A 187 -6.41 -8.72 -3.55
C GLY A 187 -4.95 -8.46 -3.13
N SER A 188 -4.13 -9.52 -3.09
CA SER A 188 -2.71 -9.42 -2.73
C SER A 188 -1.87 -8.64 -3.73
N LEU A 189 -2.21 -8.71 -5.03
CA LEU A 189 -1.54 -7.94 -6.09
C LEU A 189 -1.85 -6.45 -6.01
N LYS A 190 -3.09 -6.10 -5.63
CA LYS A 190 -3.47 -4.70 -5.39
C LYS A 190 -2.65 -4.09 -4.24
N ALA A 191 -2.44 -4.83 -3.15
CA ALA A 191 -1.67 -4.38 -2.00
C ALA A 191 -0.19 -4.09 -2.32
N LEU A 192 0.39 -4.79 -3.31
CA LEU A 192 1.81 -4.71 -3.69
C LEU A 192 2.14 -3.69 -4.78
N GLY A 193 1.17 -2.92 -5.23
CA GLY A 193 1.39 -1.92 -6.27
C GLY A 193 0.57 -2.14 -7.55
N GLY A 194 -0.39 -3.07 -7.52
CA GLY A 194 -1.41 -3.26 -8.57
C GLY A 194 -2.66 -2.40 -8.39
N GLN A 195 -2.64 -1.39 -7.51
CA GLN A 195 -3.78 -0.49 -7.30
C GLN A 195 -4.11 0.27 -8.59
N PRO A 196 -5.38 0.38 -8.97
CA PRO A 196 -5.77 1.24 -10.09
C PRO A 196 -5.43 2.70 -9.76
N MET A 197 -5.06 3.47 -10.79
CA MET A 197 -4.76 4.90 -10.65
C MET A 197 -6.07 5.71 -10.71
N THR A 198 -6.93 5.48 -9.72
CA THR A 198 -8.23 6.12 -9.59
C THR A 198 -8.16 7.40 -8.76
N HIS A 199 -9.17 8.24 -8.86
CA HIS A 199 -9.23 9.51 -8.15
C HIS A 199 -9.32 9.29 -6.63
N PRO A 200 -8.41 9.85 -5.80
CA PRO A 200 -8.37 9.57 -4.37
C PRO A 200 -9.65 9.94 -3.62
N LEU A 201 -10.38 10.96 -4.08
CA LEU A 201 -11.59 11.44 -3.43
C LEU A 201 -12.82 10.54 -3.66
N GLY A 202 -12.80 9.67 -4.68
CA GLY A 202 -13.86 8.69 -4.95
C GLY A 202 -13.70 7.37 -4.20
N GLU A 203 -12.65 7.23 -3.42
CA GLU A 203 -12.32 6.00 -2.69
C GLU A 203 -13.04 5.92 -1.34
N THR A 204 -13.33 4.70 -0.88
CA THR A 204 -13.69 4.44 0.52
C THR A 204 -12.43 4.04 1.29
N PHE A 205 -12.25 4.65 2.46
CA PHE A 205 -11.11 4.42 3.33
C PHE A 205 -11.54 3.68 4.60
N TYR A 206 -10.79 2.67 5.02
CA TYR A 206 -11.11 1.77 6.11
C TYR A 206 -10.04 1.80 7.20
N SER A 207 -10.42 1.64 8.46
CA SER A 207 -9.47 1.50 9.57
C SER A 207 -8.63 0.21 9.47
N GLN A 208 -9.12 -0.78 8.73
CA GLN A 208 -8.56 -2.13 8.54
C GLN A 208 -8.46 -2.94 9.85
N THR A 209 -8.16 -2.29 10.95
CA THR A 209 -8.00 -2.85 12.30
C THR A 209 -9.15 -2.40 13.19
N PRO A 210 -9.53 -3.20 14.20
CA PRO A 210 -10.60 -2.86 15.11
C PRO A 210 -10.19 -1.85 16.18
N PHE A 211 -11.21 -1.23 16.75
CA PHE A 211 -11.14 -0.31 17.87
C PHE A 211 -12.19 -0.68 18.92
N ARG A 212 -11.94 -0.33 20.16
CA ARG A 212 -12.99 -0.19 21.14
C ARG A 212 -13.98 0.89 20.65
N TYR A 213 -15.25 0.67 20.86
CA TYR A 213 -16.32 1.58 20.49
C TYR A 213 -17.25 1.74 21.69
N GLY A 214 -16.80 2.50 22.68
CA GLY A 214 -17.44 2.58 23.98
C GLY A 214 -17.53 1.22 24.66
N ARG A 215 -18.75 0.68 24.75
CA ARG A 215 -19.02 -0.66 25.30
C ARG A 215 -18.90 -1.79 24.29
N HIS A 216 -18.60 -1.50 23.04
CA HIS A 216 -18.55 -2.45 21.94
C HIS A 216 -17.18 -2.46 21.26
N VAL A 217 -17.06 -3.20 20.17
CA VAL A 217 -15.90 -3.22 19.28
C VAL A 217 -16.36 -2.93 17.87
N ALA A 218 -15.63 -2.08 17.13
CA ALA A 218 -15.98 -1.71 15.77
C ALA A 218 -14.77 -1.50 14.87
N LYS A 219 -14.99 -1.54 13.56
CA LYS A 219 -14.13 -0.95 12.53
C LYS A 219 -14.80 0.31 11.98
N PHE A 220 -13.98 1.21 11.42
CA PHE A 220 -14.46 2.46 10.83
C PHE A 220 -14.20 2.48 9.33
N CYS A 221 -15.06 3.19 8.59
CA CYS A 221 -14.76 3.63 7.24
C CYS A 221 -15.25 5.06 6.99
N VAL A 222 -14.63 5.73 6.01
CA VAL A 222 -15.05 7.02 5.45
C VAL A 222 -15.41 6.79 4.00
N SER A 223 -16.68 7.03 3.66
CA SER A 223 -17.25 6.76 2.34
C SER A 223 -17.82 8.03 1.72
N PRO A 224 -17.53 8.34 0.43
CA PRO A 224 -18.05 9.52 -0.24
C PRO A 224 -19.58 9.44 -0.42
N VAL A 225 -20.28 10.57 -0.19
CA VAL A 225 -21.74 10.65 -0.33
C VAL A 225 -22.21 11.73 -1.29
N THR A 226 -21.44 12.79 -1.50
CA THR A 226 -21.74 13.79 -2.53
C THR A 226 -21.74 13.16 -3.91
N ALA A 227 -22.73 13.45 -4.74
CA ALA A 227 -22.81 12.89 -6.11
C ALA A 227 -21.53 13.11 -6.90
N ALA A 228 -20.95 14.32 -6.83
CA ALA A 228 -19.68 14.64 -7.48
C ALA A 228 -18.51 13.76 -7.02
N LEU A 229 -18.45 13.34 -5.75
CA LEU A 229 -17.45 12.40 -5.25
C LEU A 229 -17.73 10.96 -5.70
N GLN A 230 -19.00 10.56 -5.66
CA GLN A 230 -19.44 9.23 -6.12
C GLN A 230 -19.13 9.04 -7.60
N ASP A 231 -19.29 10.10 -8.39
CA ASP A 231 -18.90 10.13 -9.80
C ASP A 231 -17.39 9.97 -10.04
N LEU A 232 -16.54 10.23 -9.06
CA LEU A 232 -15.10 10.00 -9.12
C LEU A 232 -14.71 8.54 -8.81
N LYS A 233 -15.64 7.72 -8.33
CA LYS A 233 -15.38 6.32 -8.05
C LYS A 233 -14.88 5.63 -9.32
N ASP A 234 -13.77 4.93 -9.17
CA ASP A 234 -13.09 4.19 -10.25
C ASP A 234 -12.67 5.05 -11.46
N LYS A 235 -12.84 6.38 -11.43
CA LYS A 235 -12.35 7.27 -12.51
C LYS A 235 -10.82 7.31 -12.52
N PRO A 236 -10.18 7.01 -13.65
CA PRO A 236 -8.73 7.04 -13.75
C PRO A 236 -8.19 8.48 -13.72
N VAL A 237 -7.07 8.69 -13.05
CA VAL A 237 -6.27 9.92 -13.08
C VAL A 237 -5.11 9.75 -14.04
N ALA A 238 -4.90 10.73 -14.92
CA ALA A 238 -3.77 10.75 -15.84
C ALA A 238 -2.49 11.17 -15.10
N VAL A 239 -1.71 10.18 -14.66
CA VAL A 239 -0.45 10.38 -13.90
C VAL A 239 0.81 10.21 -14.77
N SER A 240 0.68 9.75 -16.03
CA SER A 240 1.83 9.56 -16.92
C SER A 240 2.52 10.88 -17.20
N GLY A 241 3.82 10.96 -16.91
CA GLY A 241 4.59 12.19 -17.03
C GLY A 241 4.28 13.28 -15.98
N LYS A 242 3.41 12.97 -15.00
CA LYS A 242 3.00 13.91 -13.94
C LYS A 242 3.35 13.32 -12.57
N PRO A 243 4.53 13.62 -12.01
CA PRO A 243 4.96 13.08 -10.73
C PRO A 243 3.98 13.33 -9.58
N ASN A 244 3.21 14.41 -9.64
CA ASN A 244 2.22 14.84 -8.67
C ASN A 244 0.78 14.83 -9.23
N GLY A 245 0.46 13.93 -10.16
CA GLY A 245 -0.83 13.89 -10.84
C GLY A 245 -2.03 13.67 -9.91
N LEU A 246 -1.90 12.84 -8.88
CA LEU A 246 -2.93 12.62 -7.86
C LEU A 246 -3.16 13.88 -7.02
N ARG A 247 -2.08 14.56 -6.61
CA ARG A 247 -2.16 15.83 -5.90
C ARG A 247 -2.85 16.90 -6.75
N GLY A 248 -2.46 17.01 -8.03
CA GLY A 248 -3.07 17.93 -8.97
C GLY A 248 -4.58 17.70 -9.13
N ALA A 249 -5.02 16.44 -9.15
CA ALA A 249 -6.45 16.10 -9.23
C ALA A 249 -7.22 16.53 -7.97
N VAL A 250 -6.63 16.35 -6.78
CA VAL A 250 -7.25 16.80 -5.51
C VAL A 250 -7.32 18.32 -5.45
N ILE A 251 -6.26 19.03 -5.84
CA ILE A 251 -6.23 20.51 -5.89
C ILE A 251 -7.31 21.02 -6.85
N ALA A 252 -7.38 20.48 -8.06
CA ALA A 252 -8.36 20.89 -9.06
C ALA A 252 -9.81 20.69 -8.59
N TYR A 253 -10.08 19.61 -7.87
CA TYR A 253 -11.41 19.37 -7.34
C TYR A 253 -11.81 20.43 -6.29
N PHE A 254 -10.97 20.66 -5.28
CA PHE A 254 -11.29 21.56 -4.17
C PHE A 254 -11.19 23.04 -4.50
N SER A 255 -10.61 23.41 -5.65
CA SER A 255 -10.65 24.79 -6.13
C SER A 255 -12.06 25.25 -6.50
N GLU A 256 -12.97 24.32 -6.81
CA GLU A 256 -14.32 24.63 -7.32
C GLU A 256 -15.42 23.96 -6.49
N HIS A 257 -15.13 22.84 -5.84
CA HIS A 257 -16.13 21.98 -5.22
C HIS A 257 -15.84 21.71 -3.75
N GLY A 258 -16.89 21.69 -2.95
CA GLY A 258 -16.87 21.07 -1.62
C GLY A 258 -17.14 19.56 -1.72
N ALA A 259 -17.01 18.90 -0.59
CA ALA A 259 -17.13 17.45 -0.53
C ALA A 259 -17.78 17.01 0.79
N GLU A 260 -18.59 15.94 0.72
CA GLU A 260 -19.16 15.30 1.91
C GLU A 260 -18.86 13.80 1.87
N TRP A 261 -18.51 13.28 3.04
CA TRP A 261 -18.35 11.85 3.33
C TRP A 261 -19.18 11.49 4.56
N GLU A 262 -19.47 10.23 4.71
CA GLU A 262 -19.95 9.67 5.96
C GLU A 262 -18.83 8.91 6.65
N LEU A 263 -18.63 9.19 7.94
CA LEU A 263 -17.92 8.32 8.84
C LEU A 263 -18.90 7.25 9.32
N ARG A 264 -18.57 5.99 9.06
CA ARG A 264 -19.41 4.83 9.33
C ARG A 264 -18.69 3.85 10.24
N VAL A 265 -19.45 3.10 11.02
CA VAL A 265 -18.95 2.04 11.90
C VAL A 265 -19.55 0.70 11.53
N GLN A 266 -18.73 -0.34 11.62
CA GLN A 266 -19.13 -1.74 11.52
C GLN A 266 -18.92 -2.38 12.89
N LEU A 267 -20.03 -2.70 13.58
CA LEU A 267 -19.99 -3.31 14.91
C LEU A 267 -19.58 -4.77 14.82
N ARG A 268 -18.78 -5.24 15.77
CA ARG A 268 -18.45 -6.65 15.93
C ARG A 268 -19.67 -7.42 16.42
N THR A 269 -20.11 -8.43 15.68
CA THR A 269 -21.30 -9.25 16.01
C THR A 269 -20.95 -10.72 16.19
N ASN A 270 -19.85 -11.18 15.60
CA ASN A 270 -19.44 -12.58 15.61
C ASN A 270 -17.92 -12.70 15.78
N PRO A 271 -17.43 -13.34 16.88
CA PRO A 271 -16.00 -13.47 17.13
C PRO A 271 -15.31 -14.41 16.13
N GLY A 272 -16.04 -15.35 15.52
CA GLY A 272 -15.50 -16.33 14.58
C GLY A 272 -15.18 -15.75 13.22
N THR A 273 -16.04 -14.85 12.70
CA THR A 273 -15.87 -14.19 11.39
C THR A 273 -15.25 -12.79 11.50
N MET A 274 -15.24 -12.20 12.71
CA MET A 274 -14.74 -10.85 12.99
C MET A 274 -13.60 -10.86 14.02
N PRO A 275 -12.43 -11.45 13.69
CA PRO A 275 -11.30 -11.53 14.60
C PRO A 275 -10.73 -10.14 14.91
N ILE A 276 -10.12 -10.00 16.11
CA ILE A 276 -9.40 -8.79 16.55
C ILE A 276 -7.91 -8.90 16.25
N GLU A 277 -7.32 -10.07 16.47
CA GLU A 277 -5.88 -10.28 16.32
C GLU A 277 -5.45 -10.63 14.89
N ASP A 278 -6.39 -10.96 14.00
CA ASP A 278 -6.13 -11.15 12.57
C ASP A 278 -6.69 -9.96 11.76
N ALA A 279 -5.82 -9.01 11.46
CA ALA A 279 -6.17 -7.82 10.69
C ALA A 279 -6.35 -8.08 9.19
N SER A 280 -5.96 -9.24 8.68
CA SER A 280 -6.09 -9.61 7.25
C SER A 280 -7.48 -10.10 6.87
N VAL A 281 -8.34 -10.36 7.85
CA VAL A 281 -9.72 -10.80 7.65
C VAL A 281 -10.64 -9.58 7.52
N PRO A 282 -11.27 -9.36 6.34
CA PRO A 282 -12.36 -8.38 6.23
C PRO A 282 -13.56 -8.90 7.02
N TRP A 283 -14.20 -8.01 7.77
CA TRP A 283 -15.44 -8.39 8.47
C TRP A 283 -16.61 -8.43 7.49
N PRO A 284 -17.46 -9.47 7.50
CA PRO A 284 -18.58 -9.60 6.56
C PRO A 284 -19.63 -8.49 6.74
N GLU A 285 -19.94 -7.77 5.66
CA GLU A 285 -20.93 -6.69 5.70
C GLU A 285 -22.37 -7.21 5.71
N ASP A 286 -22.62 -8.42 5.27
CA ASP A 286 -23.90 -9.12 5.39
C ASP A 286 -24.22 -9.53 6.83
N GLU A 287 -23.22 -9.81 7.67
CA GLU A 287 -23.40 -10.06 9.11
C GLU A 287 -23.49 -8.73 9.90
N SER A 288 -22.74 -7.71 9.52
CA SER A 288 -22.73 -6.40 10.16
C SER A 288 -22.37 -5.31 9.14
N PRO A 289 -23.34 -4.56 8.64
CA PRO A 289 -23.09 -3.49 7.67
C PRO A 289 -22.42 -2.27 8.33
N TYR A 290 -21.73 -1.47 7.52
CA TYR A 290 -21.25 -0.15 7.92
C TYR A 290 -22.42 0.84 8.03
N VAL A 291 -22.62 1.42 9.22
CA VAL A 291 -23.70 2.36 9.53
C VAL A 291 -23.12 3.75 9.78
N ALA A 292 -23.71 4.78 9.17
CA ALA A 292 -23.28 6.16 9.35
C ALA A 292 -23.51 6.63 10.80
N VAL A 293 -22.48 7.29 11.38
CA VAL A 293 -22.52 7.88 12.72
C VAL A 293 -22.18 9.38 12.70
N ALA A 294 -21.50 9.84 11.65
CA ALA A 294 -21.22 11.26 11.47
C ALA A 294 -21.08 11.61 9.99
N ARG A 295 -21.28 12.88 9.67
CA ARG A 295 -21.06 13.49 8.36
C ARG A 295 -19.81 14.36 8.42
N LEU A 296 -18.92 14.17 7.47
CA LEU A 296 -17.70 14.93 7.28
C LEU A 296 -17.90 15.86 6.09
N THR A 297 -17.83 17.18 6.32
CA THR A 297 -18.01 18.20 5.29
C THR A 297 -16.72 19.01 5.12
N VAL A 298 -16.33 19.24 3.88
CA VAL A 298 -15.18 20.05 3.50
C VAL A 298 -15.61 21.08 2.45
N ALA A 299 -15.45 22.35 2.75
CA ALA A 299 -15.73 23.44 1.82
C ALA A 299 -14.69 23.54 0.70
N PRO A 300 -14.98 24.20 -0.42
CA PRO A 300 -13.97 24.55 -1.42
C PRO A 300 -12.82 25.32 -0.76
N GLN A 301 -11.58 24.90 -1.03
CA GLN A 301 -10.37 25.49 -0.43
C GLN A 301 -9.11 25.11 -1.18
N PRO A 302 -7.98 25.81 -1.00
CA PRO A 302 -6.68 25.32 -1.45
C PRO A 302 -6.37 23.96 -0.78
N ALA A 303 -6.30 22.90 -1.58
CA ALA A 303 -6.17 21.55 -1.03
C ALA A 303 -4.73 21.16 -0.66
N TRP A 304 -3.74 21.87 -1.20
CA TRP A 304 -2.34 21.63 -0.90
C TRP A 304 -1.49 22.84 -1.31
N SER A 305 -0.58 23.23 -0.44
CA SER A 305 0.52 24.16 -0.72
C SER A 305 1.74 23.76 0.11
N GLU A 306 2.91 24.31 -0.20
CA GLU A 306 4.11 24.06 0.61
C GLU A 306 3.95 24.61 2.04
N ALA A 307 3.20 25.71 2.21
CA ALA A 307 2.90 26.27 3.51
C ALA A 307 2.02 25.33 4.34
N ARG A 308 0.94 24.78 3.74
CA ARG A 308 0.09 23.76 4.37
C ARG A 308 0.88 22.49 4.67
N ALA A 309 1.77 22.06 3.78
CA ALA A 309 2.63 20.91 4.02
C ALA A 309 3.54 21.13 5.25
N ARG A 310 4.12 22.29 5.42
CA ARG A 310 4.89 22.63 6.64
C ARG A 310 4.02 22.57 7.89
N GLN A 311 2.80 23.09 7.86
CA GLN A 311 1.89 23.06 9.00
C GLN A 311 1.45 21.64 9.36
N VAL A 312 1.06 20.83 8.36
CA VAL A 312 0.45 19.50 8.57
C VAL A 312 1.48 18.38 8.49
N ASP A 313 2.35 18.38 7.46
CA ASP A 313 3.32 17.29 7.30
C ASP A 313 4.46 17.39 8.30
N ASP A 314 4.92 18.59 8.64
CA ASP A 314 5.99 18.81 9.62
C ASP A 314 5.46 19.10 11.03
N GLY A 315 4.44 19.96 11.15
CA GLY A 315 3.97 20.48 12.44
C GLY A 315 2.96 19.60 13.17
N LEU A 316 2.31 18.64 12.48
CA LEU A 316 1.34 17.72 13.10
C LEU A 316 1.80 16.27 13.04
N SER A 317 1.34 15.50 14.02
CA SER A 317 1.36 14.04 13.94
C SER A 317 -0.06 13.48 13.86
N PHE A 318 -0.19 12.31 13.24
CA PHE A 318 -1.42 11.54 13.21
C PHE A 318 -1.10 10.16 13.75
N SER A 319 -1.87 9.69 14.72
CA SER A 319 -1.67 8.38 15.34
C SER A 319 -3.01 7.79 15.77
N PRO A 320 -3.28 6.51 15.52
CA PRO A 320 -4.48 5.88 16.06
C PRO A 320 -4.53 5.89 17.60
N TRP A 321 -3.39 6.21 18.26
CA TRP A 321 -3.29 6.31 19.71
C TRP A 321 -3.46 7.73 20.27
N HIS A 322 -3.69 8.74 19.42
CA HIS A 322 -4.19 10.04 19.85
C HIS A 322 -5.72 9.95 19.96
N GLY A 323 -6.22 9.82 21.16
CA GLY A 323 -7.66 9.64 21.33
C GLY A 323 -8.09 9.34 22.76
N ILE A 324 -9.36 9.00 22.88
CA ILE A 324 -10.01 8.62 24.14
C ILE A 324 -10.07 7.09 24.31
N GLU A 325 -10.17 6.63 25.55
CA GLU A 325 -10.25 5.19 25.85
C GLU A 325 -11.44 4.49 25.17
N ASP A 326 -12.55 5.20 24.94
CA ASP A 326 -13.69 4.65 24.23
C ASP A 326 -13.41 4.31 22.76
N HIS A 327 -12.34 4.85 22.20
CA HIS A 327 -11.86 4.53 20.84
C HIS A 327 -10.44 3.94 20.84
N GLN A 328 -10.10 3.18 21.89
CA GLN A 328 -8.81 2.51 21.98
C GLN A 328 -8.55 1.59 20.77
N PRO A 329 -7.40 1.73 20.09
CA PRO A 329 -7.00 0.81 19.02
C PRO A 329 -6.75 -0.60 19.56
N LEU A 330 -7.26 -1.64 18.88
CA LEU A 330 -7.18 -3.04 19.32
C LEU A 330 -6.39 -3.90 18.32
N GLY A 331 -5.82 -5.00 18.83
CA GLY A 331 -5.13 -6.03 18.07
C GLY A 331 -3.65 -5.75 17.79
N SER A 332 -2.94 -6.80 17.37
CA SER A 332 -1.48 -6.83 17.20
C SER A 332 -0.93 -5.71 16.31
N ILE A 333 -1.57 -5.41 15.17
CA ILE A 333 -1.14 -4.34 14.27
C ILE A 333 -1.29 -2.96 14.93
N ASN A 334 -2.38 -2.69 15.65
CA ASN A 334 -2.55 -1.41 16.34
C ASN A 334 -1.56 -1.25 17.51
N ARG A 335 -1.22 -2.32 18.24
CA ARG A 335 -0.15 -2.29 19.23
C ARG A 335 1.19 -1.91 18.61
N ALA A 336 1.52 -2.46 17.43
CA ALA A 336 2.74 -2.10 16.71
C ALA A 336 2.75 -0.64 16.22
N ARG A 337 1.59 -0.09 15.87
CA ARG A 337 1.45 1.31 15.45
C ARG A 337 1.82 2.30 16.55
N LYS A 338 1.61 1.99 17.83
CA LYS A 338 1.87 2.92 18.95
C LYS A 338 3.29 3.48 18.89
N ASP A 339 4.26 2.61 19.00
CA ASP A 339 5.66 3.00 19.05
C ASP A 339 6.18 3.51 17.70
N ALA A 340 5.73 2.90 16.59
CA ALA A 340 6.15 3.27 15.25
C ALA A 340 5.76 4.72 14.88
N TYR A 341 4.54 5.12 15.22
CA TYR A 341 4.04 6.48 14.94
C TYR A 341 4.71 7.52 15.82
N THR A 342 4.88 7.24 17.12
CA THR A 342 5.60 8.09 18.07
C THR A 342 7.06 8.27 17.63
N MET A 343 7.75 7.19 17.29
CA MET A 343 9.13 7.23 16.80
C MET A 343 9.26 8.06 15.51
N SER A 344 8.35 7.88 14.55
CA SER A 344 8.36 8.63 13.29
C SER A 344 8.09 10.13 13.51
N ALA A 345 7.18 10.49 14.42
CA ALA A 345 6.90 11.88 14.78
C ALA A 345 8.11 12.55 15.44
N ASN A 346 8.71 11.90 16.45
CA ASN A 346 9.89 12.40 17.15
C ASN A 346 11.09 12.57 16.23
N PHE A 347 11.30 11.62 15.30
CA PHE A 347 12.37 11.71 14.32
C PHE A 347 12.20 12.96 13.42
N ARG A 348 10.98 13.23 12.93
CA ARG A 348 10.69 14.42 12.11
C ARG A 348 10.87 15.70 12.91
N ALA A 349 10.29 15.79 14.10
CA ALA A 349 10.41 16.97 14.96
C ALA A 349 11.89 17.34 15.21
N GLN A 350 12.72 16.34 15.51
CA GLN A 350 14.14 16.52 15.78
C GLN A 350 14.93 16.96 14.53
N HIS A 351 14.74 16.27 13.39
CA HIS A 351 15.55 16.50 12.20
C HIS A 351 15.12 17.72 11.39
N ASN A 352 13.80 18.02 11.37
CA ASN A 352 13.28 19.22 10.72
C ASN A 352 13.32 20.46 11.63
N ARG A 353 13.69 20.29 12.90
CA ARG A 353 13.69 21.38 13.91
C ARG A 353 12.34 22.09 14.00
N CYS A 354 11.28 21.35 13.78
CA CYS A 354 9.90 21.82 13.86
C CYS A 354 9.18 20.99 14.93
N PRO A 355 8.88 21.58 16.11
CA PRO A 355 8.14 20.89 17.15
C PRO A 355 6.76 20.45 16.63
N ILE A 356 6.36 19.24 16.97
CA ILE A 356 5.04 18.73 16.65
C ILE A 356 4.11 19.09 17.80
N HIS A 357 2.99 19.73 17.48
CA HIS A 357 1.99 20.16 18.45
C HIS A 357 0.67 19.44 18.17
N GLU A 358 0.00 18.96 19.23
CA GLU A 358 -1.38 18.52 19.14
C GLU A 358 -2.30 19.72 19.33
N PRO A 359 -3.14 20.06 18.33
CA PRO A 359 -4.00 21.24 18.37
C PRO A 359 -5.14 21.04 19.38
N ARG A 360 -5.48 22.11 20.11
CA ARG A 360 -6.67 22.17 20.98
C ARG A 360 -7.84 22.87 20.29
N GLU A 361 -7.53 23.68 19.28
CA GLU A 361 -8.46 24.43 18.44
C GLU A 361 -8.06 24.26 16.97
N ALA A 362 -8.98 24.53 16.05
CA ALA A 362 -8.67 24.47 14.61
C ALA A 362 -7.51 25.43 14.29
N PRO A 363 -6.40 24.94 13.73
CA PRO A 363 -5.20 25.80 13.55
C PRO A 363 -5.36 26.83 12.43
N GLY A 364 -6.41 26.74 11.60
CA GLY A 364 -6.58 27.59 10.41
C GLY A 364 -5.44 27.40 9.42
N LEU A 365 -5.57 26.42 8.52
CA LEU A 365 -4.53 26.16 7.52
C LEU A 365 -4.42 27.36 6.57
N SER A 366 -3.30 28.04 6.61
CA SER A 366 -3.03 29.20 5.77
C SER A 366 -1.92 28.94 4.76
N ASP A 367 -1.91 29.71 3.68
CA ASP A 367 -0.81 29.70 2.71
C ASP A 367 0.38 30.59 3.17
N ALA A 368 0.26 31.22 4.36
CA ALA A 368 1.36 31.96 4.97
C ALA A 368 2.37 30.99 5.64
N PRO A 369 3.67 31.26 5.58
CA PRO A 369 4.68 30.41 6.20
C PRO A 369 4.58 30.50 7.72
N ALA A 370 3.95 29.53 8.37
CA ALA A 370 3.88 29.44 9.81
C ALA A 370 4.64 28.22 10.32
N CYS A 371 5.95 28.37 10.47
CA CYS A 371 6.69 27.73 11.54
C CYS A 371 7.15 28.88 12.46
N PRO A 372 6.63 29.01 13.69
CA PRO A 372 6.96 30.17 14.55
C PRO A 372 8.38 30.14 15.11
N PHE A 373 9.19 29.15 14.81
CA PHE A 373 10.54 29.02 15.34
C PHE A 373 11.60 29.04 14.24
N GLY A 374 12.16 30.29 14.04
CA GLY A 374 13.51 30.44 13.57
C GLY A 374 13.72 30.42 12.07
N THR A 375 13.51 31.55 11.44
CA THR A 375 14.45 31.98 10.42
C THR A 375 15.82 32.12 11.10
N THR A 376 16.67 31.12 11.05
CA THR A 376 18.10 31.31 11.28
C THR A 376 18.62 32.07 10.06
N PRO A 377 19.12 33.31 10.21
CA PRO A 377 19.79 34.01 9.11
C PRO A 377 21.11 33.29 8.88
N GLY A 378 21.30 32.71 7.73
CA GLY A 378 22.60 32.18 7.33
C GLY A 378 22.62 30.79 6.78
N ARG A 379 21.94 30.58 5.70
CA ARG A 379 22.33 29.77 4.53
C ARG A 379 21.29 30.02 3.44
N GLU A 380 21.45 31.14 2.76
CA GLU A 380 20.97 31.25 1.38
C GLU A 380 21.58 30.10 0.58
N GLY A 381 20.74 29.28 -0.01
CA GLY A 381 21.20 28.36 -1.00
C GLY A 381 20.82 26.90 -0.88
N ARG A 382 19.64 26.54 -0.31
CA ARG A 382 18.92 25.34 -0.73
C ARG A 382 17.47 25.48 -0.30
N ARG A 383 16.63 25.91 -1.22
CA ARG A 383 15.18 25.75 -1.09
C ARG A 383 14.90 24.29 -0.75
N PRO A 384 13.95 23.97 0.16
CA PRO A 384 13.45 22.62 0.25
C PRO A 384 12.87 22.31 -1.12
N HIS A 385 13.62 21.55 -1.90
CA HIS A 385 13.09 20.98 -3.12
C HIS A 385 11.94 20.06 -2.68
N THR A 386 10.68 20.50 -2.96
CA THR A 386 9.83 19.50 -3.59
C THR A 386 10.71 18.88 -4.65
N PRO A 387 10.84 17.57 -4.76
CA PRO A 387 11.48 17.01 -5.91
C PRO A 387 10.56 17.22 -7.12
N ASP A 388 10.46 18.45 -7.59
CA ASP A 388 10.48 18.69 -9.00
C ASP A 388 11.73 17.97 -9.44
N ALA A 389 11.51 16.84 -10.12
CA ALA A 389 12.51 15.92 -10.57
C ALA A 389 13.90 16.56 -10.52
N ARG A 390 14.79 16.09 -9.62
CA ARG A 390 16.19 16.48 -9.76
C ARG A 390 16.48 16.35 -11.24
N PRO A 391 16.91 17.41 -11.96
CA PRO A 391 17.55 17.24 -13.25
C PRO A 391 18.96 16.75 -12.93
N GLY A 392 19.08 15.53 -12.43
CA GLY A 392 20.35 15.06 -11.90
C GLY A 392 20.67 13.62 -12.23
N ILE A 393 19.65 12.83 -12.57
CA ILE A 393 19.91 11.47 -13.10
C ILE A 393 19.04 11.21 -14.34
N ILE A 394 18.04 12.05 -14.63
CA ILE A 394 17.22 11.92 -15.86
C ILE A 394 17.83 12.69 -17.05
N GLY A 395 18.84 13.52 -16.83
CA GLY A 395 19.49 14.31 -17.89
C GLY A 395 20.85 13.81 -18.35
N GLN A 396 21.42 12.77 -17.75
CA GLN A 396 22.52 12.06 -18.41
C GLN A 396 21.92 10.95 -19.26
N PRO A 397 22.16 10.94 -20.57
CA PRO A 397 21.74 9.82 -21.39
C PRO A 397 22.38 8.56 -20.76
N PHE A 398 21.55 7.57 -20.44
CA PHE A 398 22.06 6.25 -20.06
C PHE A 398 23.19 5.90 -21.04
N ASN A 399 24.33 5.47 -20.52
CA ASN A 399 25.33 4.89 -21.40
C ASN A 399 24.65 3.71 -22.14
N ALA A 400 25.06 3.43 -23.36
CA ALA A 400 24.39 2.47 -24.24
C ALA A 400 24.17 1.09 -23.56
N GLY A 401 25.06 0.71 -22.64
CA GLY A 401 24.94 -0.52 -21.85
C GLY A 401 23.80 -0.48 -20.83
N ALA A 402 23.71 0.58 -20.04
CA ALA A 402 22.62 0.74 -19.06
C ALA A 402 21.24 0.78 -19.73
N ARG A 403 21.13 1.41 -20.89
CA ARG A 403 19.93 1.47 -21.74
C ARG A 403 19.48 0.09 -22.19
N LYS A 404 20.41 -0.75 -22.65
CA LYS A 404 20.15 -2.14 -23.06
C LYS A 404 19.67 -2.99 -21.88
N VAL A 405 20.35 -2.94 -20.75
CA VAL A 405 19.99 -3.69 -19.54
C VAL A 405 18.62 -3.28 -19.04
N THR A 406 18.32 -1.98 -18.94
CA THR A 406 17.02 -1.48 -18.47
C THR A 406 15.89 -1.86 -19.42
N SER A 407 16.10 -1.75 -20.75
CA SER A 407 15.08 -2.16 -21.72
C SER A 407 14.83 -3.66 -21.69
N GLY A 408 15.84 -4.47 -21.50
CA GLY A 408 15.73 -5.92 -21.33
C GLY A 408 14.96 -6.28 -20.06
N LEU A 409 15.26 -5.62 -18.94
CA LEU A 409 14.53 -5.78 -17.68
C LEU A 409 13.02 -5.53 -17.85
N VAL A 410 12.66 -4.41 -18.51
CA VAL A 410 11.25 -4.08 -18.81
C VAL A 410 10.62 -5.17 -19.68
N GLY A 411 11.34 -5.68 -20.67
CA GLY A 411 10.90 -6.77 -21.53
C GLY A 411 10.63 -8.05 -20.76
N GLY A 412 11.56 -8.47 -19.91
CA GLY A 412 11.44 -9.70 -19.10
C GLY A 412 10.28 -9.63 -18.10
N LEU A 413 10.09 -8.47 -17.46
CA LEU A 413 8.95 -8.27 -16.57
C LEU A 413 7.62 -8.34 -17.31
N ALA A 414 7.49 -7.70 -18.46
CA ALA A 414 6.28 -7.75 -19.26
C ALA A 414 5.95 -9.19 -19.70
N ALA A 415 6.96 -9.94 -20.13
CA ALA A 415 6.81 -11.34 -20.50
C ALA A 415 6.43 -12.21 -19.28
N GLY A 416 7.08 -12.00 -18.13
CA GLY A 416 6.79 -12.70 -16.88
C GLY A 416 5.37 -12.47 -16.39
N VAL A 417 4.85 -11.24 -16.51
CA VAL A 417 3.45 -10.91 -16.19
C VAL A 417 2.49 -11.69 -17.06
N LEU A 418 2.73 -11.75 -18.36
CA LEU A 418 1.86 -12.50 -19.29
C LEU A 418 1.88 -14.00 -19.01
N VAL A 419 3.05 -14.58 -18.71
CA VAL A 419 3.16 -15.99 -18.32
C VAL A 419 2.45 -16.26 -17.00
N SER A 420 2.63 -15.41 -15.97
CA SER A 420 1.92 -15.54 -14.71
C SER A 420 0.40 -15.43 -14.87
N ALA A 421 -0.09 -14.50 -15.70
CA ALA A 421 -1.51 -14.37 -16.00
C ALA A 421 -2.08 -15.60 -16.71
N LEU A 422 -1.32 -16.18 -17.64
CA LEU A 422 -1.70 -17.43 -18.32
C LEU A 422 -1.80 -18.58 -17.31
N MET A 423 -0.81 -18.75 -16.44
CA MET A 423 -0.80 -19.82 -15.43
C MET A 423 -1.97 -19.69 -14.45
N LEU A 424 -2.26 -18.48 -13.97
CA LEU A 424 -3.41 -18.22 -13.09
C LEU A 424 -4.75 -18.44 -13.82
N GLY A 425 -4.83 -18.11 -15.11
CA GLY A 425 -6.02 -18.38 -15.92
C GLY A 425 -6.27 -19.88 -16.14
N LEU A 426 -5.22 -20.66 -16.32
CA LEU A 426 -5.30 -22.12 -16.41
C LEU A 426 -5.72 -22.75 -15.09
N GLN A 427 -5.11 -22.31 -13.98
CA GLN A 427 -5.47 -22.71 -12.62
C GLN A 427 -6.95 -22.44 -12.31
N ALA A 428 -7.45 -21.25 -12.64
CA ALA A 428 -8.86 -20.90 -12.41
C ALA A 428 -9.84 -21.81 -13.16
N ARG A 429 -9.41 -22.45 -14.26
CA ARG A 429 -10.20 -23.40 -15.03
C ARG A 429 -10.08 -24.84 -14.55
N SER A 430 -8.90 -25.24 -14.09
CA SER A 430 -8.63 -26.64 -13.67
C SER A 430 -8.97 -26.86 -12.19
N GLY A 431 -8.98 -25.81 -11.35
CA GLY A 431 -9.11 -25.94 -9.90
C GLY A 431 -7.84 -26.42 -9.19
N GLU A 432 -6.75 -26.74 -9.94
CA GLU A 432 -5.50 -27.25 -9.39
C GLU A 432 -4.52 -26.09 -9.09
N ALA A 433 -3.57 -26.32 -8.16
CA ALA A 433 -2.48 -25.39 -7.91
C ALA A 433 -1.64 -25.14 -9.16
N SER A 434 -1.21 -23.91 -9.40
CA SER A 434 -0.39 -23.55 -10.57
C SER A 434 0.96 -24.28 -10.56
N ASP A 435 1.52 -24.53 -11.74
CA ASP A 435 2.85 -25.16 -11.86
C ASP A 435 3.94 -24.39 -11.12
N LEU A 436 3.81 -23.06 -10.99
CA LEU A 436 4.73 -22.22 -10.21
C LEU A 436 4.62 -22.49 -8.71
N VAL A 437 3.43 -22.79 -8.20
CA VAL A 437 3.22 -23.19 -6.80
C VAL A 437 3.79 -24.57 -6.55
N LYS A 438 3.52 -25.54 -7.46
CA LYS A 438 4.06 -26.91 -7.39
C LYS A 438 5.60 -26.89 -7.40
N LEU A 439 6.21 -26.09 -8.30
CA LEU A 439 7.66 -25.92 -8.38
C LEU A 439 8.26 -25.35 -7.09
N LYS A 440 7.62 -24.31 -6.54
CA LYS A 440 8.03 -23.70 -5.27
C LYS A 440 7.97 -24.70 -4.12
N ARG A 441 6.91 -25.51 -4.00
CA ARG A 441 6.76 -26.54 -2.97
C ARG A 441 7.90 -27.54 -3.01
N ARG A 442 8.23 -28.05 -4.19
CA ARG A 442 9.35 -28.96 -4.38
C ARG A 442 10.68 -28.32 -4.01
N ALA A 443 10.89 -27.04 -4.37
CA ALA A 443 12.10 -26.32 -3.99
C ALA A 443 12.22 -26.17 -2.47
N VAL A 444 11.13 -25.84 -1.76
CA VAL A 444 11.10 -25.69 -0.30
C VAL A 444 11.34 -27.02 0.40
N SER A 445 10.70 -28.12 -0.05
CA SER A 445 10.91 -29.46 0.47
C SER A 445 12.38 -29.89 0.36
N ASN A 446 13.02 -29.64 -0.78
CA ASN A 446 14.43 -30.01 -1.02
C ASN A 446 15.45 -29.30 -0.13
N ILE A 447 15.11 -28.15 0.45
CA ILE A 447 15.97 -27.41 1.39
C ILE A 447 15.58 -27.63 2.86
N GLY A 448 14.81 -28.68 3.16
CA GLY A 448 14.41 -29.05 4.52
C GLY A 448 13.21 -28.30 5.08
N GLY A 449 12.40 -27.68 4.21
CA GLY A 449 11.09 -27.11 4.57
C GLY A 449 10.01 -28.18 4.75
N ALA A 450 8.82 -27.74 5.21
CA ALA A 450 7.67 -28.63 5.36
C ALA A 450 7.27 -29.26 4.02
N ASP A 451 7.15 -30.57 4.00
CA ASP A 451 6.71 -31.32 2.83
C ASP A 451 5.21 -31.13 2.63
N ARG A 452 4.81 -30.75 1.42
CA ARG A 452 3.41 -30.55 1.06
C ARG A 452 3.12 -31.16 -0.28
N HIS A 453 2.04 -31.96 -0.35
CA HIS A 453 1.60 -32.54 -1.61
C HIS A 453 1.32 -31.46 -2.66
N ASP A 454 1.69 -31.75 -3.91
CA ASP A 454 1.49 -30.84 -5.05
C ASP A 454 0.02 -30.46 -5.24
N ASP A 455 -0.91 -31.38 -4.94
CA ASP A 455 -2.36 -31.22 -5.14
C ASP A 455 -3.10 -30.58 -3.94
N ALA A 456 -2.40 -30.21 -2.86
CA ALA A 456 -3.04 -29.54 -1.75
C ALA A 456 -3.43 -28.09 -2.11
N ASP A 457 -4.55 -27.59 -1.54
CA ASP A 457 -4.97 -26.20 -1.74
C ASP A 457 -3.85 -25.22 -1.38
N PRO A 458 -3.63 -24.15 -2.17
CA PRO A 458 -2.63 -23.15 -1.88
C PRO A 458 -2.87 -22.47 -0.54
N LEU A 459 -1.82 -22.32 0.27
CA LEU A 459 -1.89 -21.50 1.47
C LEU A 459 -2.06 -20.03 1.12
N PRO A 460 -2.72 -19.23 1.98
CA PRO A 460 -2.78 -17.79 1.80
C PRO A 460 -1.38 -17.19 1.57
N GLY A 461 -1.19 -16.49 0.45
CA GLY A 461 0.09 -15.91 0.05
C GLY A 461 1.09 -16.87 -0.63
N GLU A 462 0.81 -18.16 -0.74
CA GLU A 462 1.71 -19.12 -1.41
C GLU A 462 1.83 -18.85 -2.92
N GLU A 463 0.71 -18.58 -3.57
CA GLU A 463 0.67 -18.17 -4.97
C GLU A 463 1.45 -16.90 -5.21
N PHE A 464 1.31 -15.94 -4.28
CA PHE A 464 2.05 -14.69 -4.33
C PHE A 464 3.57 -14.89 -4.33
N LEU A 465 4.08 -15.72 -3.44
CA LEU A 465 5.52 -16.02 -3.36
C LEU A 465 6.01 -16.74 -4.62
N ALA A 466 5.20 -17.65 -5.18
CA ALA A 466 5.54 -18.35 -6.40
C ALA A 466 5.59 -17.41 -7.61
N HIS A 467 4.54 -16.61 -7.81
CA HIS A 467 4.48 -15.66 -8.93
C HIS A 467 5.42 -14.47 -8.75
N GLY A 468 5.63 -13.98 -7.51
CA GLY A 468 6.61 -12.92 -7.20
C GLY A 468 8.05 -13.37 -7.51
N GLY A 469 8.41 -14.58 -7.12
CA GLY A 469 9.71 -15.19 -7.46
C GLY A 469 9.90 -15.35 -8.97
N HIS A 470 8.85 -15.81 -9.67
CA HIS A 470 8.85 -15.90 -11.12
C HIS A 470 9.04 -14.54 -11.80
N LEU A 471 8.36 -13.48 -11.33
CA LEU A 471 8.54 -12.13 -11.88
C LEU A 471 9.93 -11.58 -11.62
N ALA A 472 10.51 -11.81 -10.44
CA ALA A 472 11.88 -11.41 -10.14
C ALA A 472 12.87 -12.10 -11.08
N LEU A 473 12.74 -13.42 -11.26
CA LEU A 473 13.57 -14.18 -12.19
C LEU A 473 13.39 -13.71 -13.65
N SER A 474 12.16 -13.43 -14.05
CA SER A 474 11.82 -12.90 -15.38
C SER A 474 12.49 -11.54 -15.64
N GLY A 475 12.51 -10.66 -14.64
CA GLY A 475 13.19 -9.37 -14.72
C GLY A 475 14.72 -9.52 -14.87
N VAL A 476 15.32 -10.36 -14.03
CA VAL A 476 16.77 -10.65 -14.09
C VAL A 476 17.14 -11.27 -15.45
N SER A 477 16.37 -12.23 -15.92
CA SER A 477 16.58 -12.87 -17.22
C SER A 477 16.44 -11.88 -18.37
N GLY A 478 15.45 -10.99 -18.31
CA GLY A 478 15.28 -9.93 -19.29
C GLY A 478 16.43 -8.91 -19.28
N ALA A 479 16.94 -8.55 -18.09
CA ALA A 479 18.13 -7.69 -17.97
C ALA A 479 19.37 -8.34 -18.62
N LEU A 480 19.54 -9.65 -18.41
CA LEU A 480 20.61 -10.44 -19.06
C LEU A 480 20.42 -10.47 -20.59
N TYR A 481 19.18 -10.67 -21.08
CA TYR A 481 18.88 -10.52 -22.50
C TYR A 481 19.32 -9.16 -23.02
N GLY A 482 18.93 -8.07 -22.36
CA GLY A 482 19.29 -6.72 -22.77
C GLY A 482 20.80 -6.47 -22.79
N ALA A 483 21.55 -7.05 -21.83
CA ALA A 483 23.02 -6.97 -21.81
C ALA A 483 23.69 -7.69 -23.00
N LEU A 484 23.16 -8.85 -23.38
CA LEU A 484 23.78 -9.77 -24.34
C LEU A 484 23.27 -9.59 -25.78
N ALA A 485 22.01 -9.17 -25.96
CA ALA A 485 21.40 -9.12 -27.29
C ALA A 485 21.99 -8.00 -28.17
N PRO A 486 22.27 -8.27 -29.45
CA PRO A 486 22.62 -7.23 -30.40
C PRO A 486 21.49 -6.20 -30.58
N ALA A 487 21.85 -4.92 -30.74
CA ALA A 487 20.86 -3.83 -30.77
C ALA A 487 19.91 -3.90 -31.99
N ASP A 488 20.38 -4.43 -33.09
CA ASP A 488 19.70 -4.56 -34.38
C ASP A 488 19.01 -5.90 -34.59
N ALA A 489 19.15 -6.84 -33.63
CA ALA A 489 18.59 -8.17 -33.76
C ALA A 489 17.06 -8.16 -33.95
N SER A 490 16.57 -9.09 -34.77
CA SER A 490 15.14 -9.36 -34.88
C SER A 490 14.60 -9.88 -33.56
N PRO A 491 13.54 -9.29 -32.99
CA PRO A 491 12.94 -9.78 -31.75
C PRO A 491 12.49 -11.25 -31.84
N LEU A 492 12.03 -11.68 -33.03
CA LEU A 492 11.61 -13.06 -33.24
C LEU A 492 12.82 -13.99 -33.12
N VAL A 493 13.92 -13.70 -33.80
CA VAL A 493 15.11 -14.56 -33.81
C VAL A 493 15.82 -14.52 -32.46
N ALA A 494 16.21 -13.33 -31.98
CA ALA A 494 16.93 -13.19 -30.72
C ALA A 494 16.08 -13.63 -29.53
N GLY A 495 14.76 -13.37 -29.54
CA GLY A 495 13.84 -13.83 -28.52
C GLY A 495 13.66 -15.34 -28.51
N SER A 496 13.56 -15.98 -29.67
CA SER A 496 13.48 -17.46 -29.74
C SER A 496 14.76 -18.13 -29.26
N ILE A 497 15.93 -17.61 -29.63
CA ILE A 497 17.22 -18.12 -29.15
C ILE A 497 17.31 -17.96 -27.63
N PHE A 498 16.98 -16.78 -27.12
CA PHE A 498 17.00 -16.50 -25.68
C PHE A 498 16.01 -17.39 -24.91
N GLY A 499 14.75 -17.49 -25.37
CA GLY A 499 13.73 -18.32 -24.74
C GLY A 499 14.09 -19.80 -24.74
N GLY A 500 14.62 -20.31 -25.85
CA GLY A 500 15.10 -21.69 -25.95
C GLY A 500 16.31 -21.97 -25.04
N ALA A 501 17.30 -21.08 -25.02
CA ALA A 501 18.45 -21.19 -24.14
C ALA A 501 18.03 -21.11 -22.65
N PHE A 502 17.11 -20.24 -22.32
CA PHE A 502 16.57 -20.12 -20.96
C PHE A 502 15.79 -21.37 -20.54
N TYR A 503 14.99 -21.94 -21.44
CA TYR A 503 14.32 -23.23 -21.22
C TYR A 503 15.31 -24.35 -20.94
N MET A 504 16.32 -24.50 -21.77
CA MET A 504 17.35 -25.53 -21.59
C MET A 504 18.13 -25.36 -20.28
N LEU A 505 18.43 -24.11 -19.89
CA LEU A 505 19.11 -23.85 -18.63
C LEU A 505 18.19 -24.15 -17.43
N ALA A 506 16.94 -23.67 -17.47
CA ALA A 506 16.00 -23.79 -16.36
C ALA A 506 15.52 -25.25 -16.18
N TYR A 507 15.02 -25.87 -17.25
CA TYR A 507 14.42 -27.20 -17.19
C TYR A 507 15.41 -28.35 -17.54
N GLY A 508 16.39 -28.09 -18.37
CA GLY A 508 17.40 -29.09 -18.76
C GLY A 508 18.51 -29.25 -17.72
N VAL A 509 18.87 -28.19 -17.02
CA VAL A 509 20.02 -28.20 -16.08
C VAL A 509 19.60 -27.87 -14.66
N ALA A 510 19.07 -26.67 -14.41
CA ALA A 510 18.83 -26.18 -13.06
C ALA A 510 17.72 -26.95 -12.34
N GLY A 511 16.61 -27.25 -13.03
CA GLY A 511 15.48 -27.98 -12.47
C GLY A 511 15.86 -29.37 -11.96
N PRO A 512 16.49 -30.21 -12.78
CA PRO A 512 16.99 -31.51 -12.34
C PRO A 512 18.08 -31.41 -11.26
N ALA A 513 19.01 -30.48 -11.37
CA ALA A 513 20.07 -30.27 -10.38
C ALA A 513 19.52 -29.89 -9.00
N LEU A 514 18.48 -29.06 -8.97
CA LEU A 514 17.75 -28.66 -7.76
C LEU A 514 16.65 -29.67 -7.36
N ARG A 515 16.47 -30.73 -8.12
CA ARG A 515 15.44 -31.76 -7.92
C ARG A 515 13.99 -31.20 -7.90
N VAL A 516 13.74 -30.09 -8.59
CA VAL A 516 12.41 -29.45 -8.65
C VAL A 516 11.63 -29.88 -9.89
N SER A 517 12.29 -30.39 -10.93
CA SER A 517 11.67 -30.99 -12.12
C SER A 517 12.40 -32.27 -12.51
N PRO A 518 11.73 -33.21 -13.18
CA PRO A 518 12.41 -34.39 -13.74
C PRO A 518 13.39 -33.96 -14.85
N PRO A 519 14.43 -34.77 -15.12
CA PRO A 519 15.25 -34.56 -16.31
C PRO A 519 14.40 -34.66 -17.59
N LEU A 520 14.71 -33.89 -18.63
CA LEU A 520 13.94 -33.81 -19.88
C LEU A 520 13.67 -35.19 -20.52
N TRP A 521 14.61 -36.15 -20.42
CA TRP A 521 14.43 -37.49 -20.94
C TRP A 521 13.48 -38.39 -20.12
N ARG A 522 13.00 -37.92 -18.97
CA ARG A 522 12.00 -38.57 -18.11
C ARG A 522 10.67 -37.84 -18.08
N ASP A 523 10.57 -36.69 -18.72
CA ASP A 523 9.36 -35.89 -18.78
C ASP A 523 8.49 -36.31 -19.97
N SER A 524 7.18 -36.02 -19.93
CA SER A 524 6.27 -36.30 -21.02
C SER A 524 6.51 -35.39 -22.23
N ALA A 525 6.30 -35.88 -23.43
CA ALA A 525 6.41 -35.06 -24.65
C ALA A 525 5.47 -33.84 -24.62
N ALA A 526 4.29 -33.98 -23.98
CA ALA A 526 3.32 -32.91 -23.83
C ALA A 526 3.84 -31.80 -22.88
N SER A 527 4.43 -32.19 -21.75
CA SER A 527 5.06 -31.26 -20.79
C SER A 527 6.23 -30.52 -21.42
N ILE A 528 7.13 -31.22 -22.12
CA ILE A 528 8.26 -30.64 -22.84
C ILE A 528 7.79 -29.62 -23.88
N ALA A 529 6.77 -29.93 -24.65
CA ALA A 529 6.22 -29.04 -25.65
C ALA A 529 5.55 -27.81 -25.02
N GLN A 530 4.75 -28.00 -23.97
CA GLN A 530 4.06 -26.93 -23.27
C GLN A 530 5.06 -25.91 -22.66
N HIS A 531 6.02 -26.39 -21.89
CA HIS A 531 7.04 -25.53 -21.27
C HIS A 531 7.97 -24.91 -22.32
N GLY A 532 8.32 -25.65 -23.37
CA GLY A 532 9.11 -25.13 -24.49
C GLY A 532 8.43 -23.95 -25.19
N VAL A 533 7.13 -24.09 -25.51
CA VAL A 533 6.33 -23.01 -26.14
C VAL A 533 6.24 -21.79 -25.23
N ILE A 534 5.96 -21.98 -23.93
CA ILE A 534 5.86 -20.90 -22.96
C ILE A 534 7.18 -20.11 -22.89
N HIS A 535 8.33 -20.79 -22.87
CA HIS A 535 9.63 -20.12 -22.81
C HIS A 535 10.02 -19.44 -24.12
N LEU A 536 9.66 -20.01 -25.26
CA LEU A 536 9.83 -19.34 -26.56
C LEU A 536 9.00 -18.05 -26.62
N LEU A 537 7.73 -18.09 -26.21
CA LEU A 537 6.89 -16.91 -26.14
C LEU A 537 7.44 -15.89 -25.14
N PHE A 538 7.90 -16.32 -23.96
CA PHE A 538 8.57 -15.46 -22.99
C PHE A 538 9.75 -14.71 -23.62
N GLY A 539 10.63 -15.41 -24.32
CA GLY A 539 11.80 -14.82 -24.98
C GLY A 539 11.42 -13.82 -26.09
N ILE A 540 10.46 -14.18 -26.96
CA ILE A 540 10.00 -13.31 -28.05
C ILE A 540 9.36 -12.02 -27.50
N ILE A 541 8.50 -12.14 -26.49
CA ILE A 541 7.85 -10.98 -25.85
C ILE A 541 8.90 -10.11 -25.16
N THR A 542 9.84 -10.71 -24.42
CA THR A 542 10.97 -10.02 -23.80
C THR A 542 11.71 -9.18 -24.83
N ALA A 543 12.07 -9.75 -25.96
CA ALA A 543 12.82 -9.11 -27.02
C ALA A 543 12.02 -7.98 -27.70
N ALA A 544 10.74 -8.21 -28.00
CA ALA A 544 9.87 -7.24 -28.64
C ALA A 544 9.63 -6.00 -27.76
N VAL A 545 9.33 -6.22 -26.48
CA VAL A 545 9.12 -5.14 -25.51
C VAL A 545 10.42 -4.40 -25.21
N ALA A 546 11.55 -5.11 -25.06
CA ALA A 546 12.86 -4.51 -24.86
C ALA A 546 13.24 -3.59 -26.04
N LYS A 547 13.06 -4.05 -27.29
CA LYS A 547 13.32 -3.24 -28.49
C LYS A 547 12.45 -1.98 -28.56
N ARG A 548 11.20 -2.06 -28.12
CA ARG A 548 10.29 -0.90 -28.05
C ARG A 548 10.69 0.05 -26.91
N ALA A 549 10.99 -0.47 -25.71
CA ALA A 549 11.42 0.30 -24.56
C ALA A 549 12.74 1.06 -24.82
N ALA A 550 13.68 0.45 -25.53
CA ALA A 550 14.96 1.08 -25.90
C ALA A 550 14.81 2.35 -26.79
N ARG A 551 13.66 2.53 -27.44
CA ARG A 551 13.37 3.75 -28.25
C ARG A 551 12.86 4.92 -27.39
N HIS A 552 12.44 4.66 -26.14
CA HIS A 552 11.85 5.64 -25.23
C HIS A 552 12.70 5.89 -23.97
N LEU A 553 13.77 5.14 -23.79
CA LEU A 553 14.82 5.33 -22.79
C LEU A 553 16.04 6.06 -23.38
#